data_1e26bba15305d7eb14dc6b402572def4
#
_entry.id   1e26bba15305d7eb14dc6b402572def4
#
_cell.length_a   1.000
_cell.length_b   1.000
_cell.length_c   1.000
_cell.angle_alpha   90.00
_cell.angle_beta   90.00
_cell.angle_gamma   90.00
#
_symmetry.space_group_name_H-M   'P 1'
#
loop_
_entity.id
_entity.type
_entity.pdbx_description
1 polymer ?
#
loop_
_entity_poly.entity_id
_entity_poly.type
_entity_poly.pdbx_seq_one_letter_code
_entity_poly.pdbx_strand_id
1 'polypeptide(L)'
;MKALKLGASIAVAALLAWASAPSMAQTQIKLEKVVSGINTPLAMVQPPGDSRMFIIEQNGRIKILEGGKLGATPFLDIRSKIKTLFHDFDERGLLGLAFHPKFKDNGKFYVSYSAHLDYQSDLGQMLWYDHSNVVEEYTVSSTDKNTADPSSARRIMSNSWPQFNHNGHWIGFGPDGMLFISTGDGGYANDWGIGHNPAIGNGQDLTINLGKIL
;
A
#
# COMPACT_ATOMS: atom_id res chain seq x y z
N MET A 1 -23.91 -75.55 55.60
CA MET A 1 -22.86 -75.45 54.61
C MET A 1 -23.06 -74.14 53.90
N LYS A 2 -22.24 -73.13 54.20
CA LYS A 2 -22.31 -71.79 53.65
C LYS A 2 -21.31 -71.63 52.50
N ALA A 3 -21.81 -71.39 51.29
CA ALA A 3 -20.97 -71.12 50.17
C ALA A 3 -20.58 -69.62 50.15
N LEU A 4 -19.32 -69.38 50.24
CA LEU A 4 -18.73 -68.03 50.17
C LEU A 4 -18.65 -67.61 48.68
N LYS A 5 -19.36 -66.60 48.30
CA LYS A 5 -19.23 -65.98 46.96
C LYS A 5 -18.12 -64.95 47.03
N LEU A 6 -17.02 -65.22 46.36
CA LEU A 6 -15.95 -64.26 46.15
C LEU A 6 -16.39 -63.35 45.00
N GLY A 7 -16.70 -62.12 45.29
CA GLY A 7 -16.92 -61.09 44.26
C GLY A 7 -15.59 -60.46 43.87
N ALA A 8 -15.15 -60.73 42.64
CA ALA A 8 -14.04 -60.08 42.13
C ALA A 8 -14.43 -58.65 41.64
N SER A 9 -14.02 -57.68 42.39
CA SER A 9 -14.13 -56.26 41.94
C SER A 9 -13.03 -55.98 40.96
N ILE A 10 -13.38 -55.91 39.70
CA ILE A 10 -12.49 -55.41 38.66
C ILE A 10 -12.44 -53.88 38.76
N ALA A 11 -11.42 -53.35 39.37
CA ALA A 11 -11.11 -51.92 39.31
C ALA A 11 -10.58 -51.60 37.93
N VAL A 12 -11.43 -51.04 37.07
CA VAL A 12 -11.01 -50.46 35.82
C VAL A 12 -10.31 -49.12 36.14
N ALA A 13 -9.00 -49.17 36.26
CA ALA A 13 -8.15 -47.99 36.27
C ALA A 13 -8.17 -47.39 34.85
N ALA A 14 -9.07 -46.44 34.65
CA ALA A 14 -9.02 -45.59 33.45
C ALA A 14 -7.75 -44.71 33.55
N LEU A 15 -6.68 -45.18 32.95
CA LEU A 15 -5.51 -44.36 32.64
C LEU A 15 -5.95 -43.31 31.65
N LEU A 16 -6.33 -42.15 32.14
CA LEU A 16 -6.41 -40.92 31.38
C LEU A 16 -4.98 -40.57 30.98
N ALA A 17 -4.54 -41.15 29.87
CA ALA A 17 -3.41 -40.64 29.14
C ALA A 17 -3.82 -39.24 28.67
N TRP A 18 -3.48 -38.21 29.41
CA TRP A 18 -3.45 -36.85 28.93
C TRP A 18 -2.36 -36.82 27.84
N ALA A 19 -2.79 -37.02 26.61
CA ALA A 19 -1.99 -36.66 25.47
C ALA A 19 -1.75 -35.15 25.65
N SER A 20 -0.55 -34.81 26.14
CA SER A 20 -0.07 -33.45 26.10
C SER A 20 -0.01 -33.09 24.61
N ALA A 21 -1.06 -32.42 24.13
CA ALA A 21 -1.03 -31.78 22.84
C ALA A 21 0.25 -30.94 22.80
N PRO A 22 1.05 -31.03 21.73
CA PRO A 22 2.22 -30.20 21.64
C PRO A 22 1.76 -28.75 21.81
N SER A 23 2.24 -28.11 22.86
CA SER A 23 2.01 -26.69 23.07
C SER A 23 2.61 -26.00 21.86
N MET A 24 1.75 -25.57 20.93
CA MET A 24 2.18 -24.73 19.85
C MET A 24 2.81 -23.52 20.52
N ALA A 25 4.14 -23.44 20.47
CA ALA A 25 4.85 -22.30 21.02
C ALA A 25 4.28 -21.05 20.35
N GLN A 26 3.48 -20.30 21.10
CA GLN A 26 2.92 -19.06 20.61
C GLN A 26 4.10 -18.12 20.37
N THR A 27 4.38 -17.82 19.11
CA THR A 27 5.41 -16.85 18.74
C THR A 27 5.01 -15.52 19.38
N GLN A 28 5.77 -15.08 20.38
CA GLN A 28 5.55 -13.78 20.99
C GLN A 28 5.98 -12.71 20.01
N ILE A 29 5.04 -11.95 19.48
CA ILE A 29 5.30 -10.80 18.64
C ILE A 29 5.53 -9.59 19.55
N LYS A 30 6.67 -8.93 19.37
CA LYS A 30 7.01 -7.70 20.07
C LYS A 30 7.09 -6.57 19.03
N LEU A 31 6.44 -5.44 19.33
CA LEU A 31 6.63 -4.22 18.56
C LEU A 31 7.87 -3.49 19.07
N GLU A 32 8.76 -3.16 18.16
CA GLU A 32 9.94 -2.37 18.43
C GLU A 32 9.90 -1.06 17.64
N LYS A 33 10.12 0.06 18.32
CA LYS A 33 10.15 1.37 17.69
C LYS A 33 11.46 1.53 16.93
N VAL A 34 11.40 1.59 15.61
CA VAL A 34 12.56 1.73 14.73
C VAL A 34 12.96 3.19 14.54
N VAL A 35 11.99 4.06 14.31
CA VAL A 35 12.22 5.48 14.02
C VAL A 35 11.03 6.34 14.44
N SER A 36 11.23 7.65 14.53
CA SER A 36 10.19 8.67 14.77
C SER A 36 10.47 9.93 13.93
N GLY A 37 9.52 10.87 13.89
CA GLY A 37 9.64 12.10 13.11
C GLY A 37 9.21 11.96 11.65
N ILE A 38 8.36 10.96 11.38
CA ILE A 38 7.70 10.77 10.08
C ILE A 38 6.29 11.32 10.19
N ASN A 39 5.87 12.06 9.19
CA ASN A 39 4.53 12.66 9.15
C ASN A 39 3.59 11.80 8.30
N THR A 40 2.50 11.29 8.90
CA THR A 40 1.49 10.47 8.21
C THR A 40 2.09 9.42 7.26
N PRO A 41 2.89 8.44 7.79
CA PRO A 41 3.51 7.42 6.95
C PRO A 41 2.46 6.46 6.41
N LEU A 42 2.49 6.16 5.10
CA LEU A 42 1.59 5.23 4.46
C LEU A 42 2.25 3.90 4.09
N ALA A 43 3.51 3.94 3.65
CA ALA A 43 4.24 2.72 3.29
C ALA A 43 5.74 2.90 3.46
N MET A 44 6.42 1.76 3.54
CA MET A 44 7.88 1.66 3.54
C MET A 44 8.28 0.63 2.50
N VAL A 45 9.14 1.03 1.56
CA VAL A 45 9.56 0.21 0.42
C VAL A 45 11.09 0.12 0.38
N GLN A 46 11.60 -1.06 0.13
CA GLN A 46 13.04 -1.30 -0.06
C GLN A 46 13.30 -1.65 -1.53
N PRO A 47 14.21 -0.94 -2.23
CA PRO A 47 14.56 -1.29 -3.60
C PRO A 47 15.30 -2.63 -3.68
N PRO A 48 15.17 -3.37 -4.78
CA PRO A 48 15.96 -4.57 -4.99
C PRO A 48 17.48 -4.29 -4.92
N GLY A 49 18.18 -5.02 -4.04
CA GLY A 49 19.64 -4.94 -3.90
C GLY A 49 20.13 -3.65 -3.22
N ASP A 50 19.26 -2.89 -2.54
CA ASP A 50 19.58 -1.69 -1.77
C ASP A 50 19.24 -1.92 -0.29
N SER A 51 20.04 -1.43 0.63
CA SER A 51 19.80 -1.56 2.07
C SER A 51 18.93 -0.43 2.64
N ARG A 52 18.74 0.64 1.88
CA ARG A 52 17.93 1.78 2.30
C ARG A 52 16.44 1.45 2.24
N MET A 53 15.70 1.96 3.19
CA MET A 53 14.23 1.91 3.20
C MET A 53 13.68 3.28 2.88
N PHE A 54 12.69 3.33 2.00
CA PHE A 54 12.06 4.57 1.56
C PHE A 54 10.65 4.64 2.13
N ILE A 55 10.38 5.69 2.89
CA ILE A 55 9.12 5.87 3.60
C ILE A 55 8.34 6.98 2.92
N ILE A 56 7.14 6.67 2.46
CA ILE A 56 6.22 7.68 1.91
C ILE A 56 5.42 8.35 3.01
N GLU A 57 5.42 9.67 2.98
CA GLU A 57 4.54 10.52 3.77
C GLU A 57 3.36 10.96 2.89
N GLN A 58 2.14 10.84 3.39
CA GLN A 58 0.90 11.14 2.65
C GLN A 58 0.93 12.52 1.98
N ASN A 59 1.56 13.48 2.62
CA ASN A 59 1.64 14.86 2.15
C ASN A 59 2.53 15.07 0.91
N GLY A 60 3.21 14.02 0.38
CA GLY A 60 3.99 14.10 -0.85
C GLY A 60 5.51 14.08 -0.66
N ARG A 61 6.02 13.60 0.47
CA ARG A 61 7.46 13.40 0.65
C ARG A 61 7.82 11.93 0.72
N ILE A 62 9.01 11.61 0.25
CA ILE A 62 9.65 10.31 0.45
C ILE A 62 10.93 10.55 1.26
N LYS A 63 11.07 9.85 2.37
CA LYS A 63 12.26 9.92 3.23
C LYS A 63 13.03 8.60 3.21
N ILE A 64 14.35 8.69 3.34
CA ILE A 64 15.24 7.53 3.45
C ILE A 64 15.47 7.22 4.93
N LEU A 65 15.31 5.95 5.27
CA LEU A 65 15.77 5.35 6.53
C LEU A 65 16.95 4.44 6.21
N GLU A 66 18.13 4.76 6.75
CA GLU A 66 19.35 3.98 6.58
C GLU A 66 20.09 3.86 7.92
N GLY A 67 20.47 2.63 8.28
CA GLY A 67 21.17 2.38 9.54
C GLY A 67 20.41 2.84 10.79
N GLY A 68 19.07 2.79 10.77
CA GLY A 68 18.21 3.25 11.87
C GLY A 68 18.08 4.78 11.97
N LYS A 69 18.60 5.53 11.00
CA LYS A 69 18.55 6.99 10.98
C LYS A 69 17.72 7.49 9.81
N LEU A 70 16.82 8.43 10.11
CA LEU A 70 16.01 9.11 9.11
C LEU A 70 16.82 10.24 8.48
N GLY A 71 16.85 10.27 7.13
CA GLY A 71 17.48 11.35 6.38
C GLY A 71 16.84 12.71 6.70
N ALA A 72 17.67 13.74 6.86
CA ALA A 72 17.19 15.09 7.15
C ALA A 72 16.48 15.71 5.93
N THR A 73 17.00 15.44 4.73
CA THR A 73 16.43 15.91 3.46
C THR A 73 15.55 14.81 2.87
N PRO A 74 14.35 15.12 2.32
CA PRO A 74 13.55 14.15 1.59
C PRO A 74 14.30 13.65 0.35
N PHE A 75 14.12 12.37 0.02
CA PHE A 75 14.54 11.79 -1.25
C PHE A 75 13.78 12.40 -2.43
N LEU A 76 12.46 12.57 -2.26
CA LEU A 76 11.58 13.26 -3.20
C LEU A 76 10.61 14.15 -2.41
N ASP A 77 10.36 15.35 -2.93
CA ASP A 77 9.34 16.26 -2.40
C ASP A 77 8.45 16.76 -3.54
N ILE A 78 7.23 16.22 -3.61
CA ILE A 78 6.21 16.57 -4.61
C ILE A 78 4.97 17.21 -3.96
N ARG A 79 5.11 17.82 -2.79
CA ARG A 79 3.99 18.46 -2.09
C ARG A 79 3.25 19.48 -2.93
N SER A 80 3.96 20.18 -3.82
CA SER A 80 3.37 21.15 -4.75
C SER A 80 2.46 20.51 -5.82
N LYS A 81 2.59 19.20 -6.06
CA LYS A 81 1.75 18.45 -6.99
C LYS A 81 0.52 17.82 -6.32
N ILE A 82 0.58 17.63 -5.00
CA ILE A 82 -0.48 16.95 -4.25
C ILE A 82 -1.70 17.86 -4.13
N LYS A 83 -2.88 17.33 -4.40
CA LYS A 83 -4.17 17.96 -4.08
C LYS A 83 -4.19 18.35 -2.59
N THR A 84 -4.64 19.53 -2.25
CA THR A 84 -4.78 19.97 -0.86
C THR A 84 -5.58 18.94 -0.05
N LEU A 85 -4.97 18.38 0.98
CA LEU A 85 -5.57 17.37 1.83
C LEU A 85 -6.47 18.02 2.89
N PHE A 86 -7.51 17.31 3.30
CA PHE A 86 -8.31 17.67 4.45
C PHE A 86 -7.48 17.53 5.75
N HIS A 87 -7.84 18.29 6.77
CA HIS A 87 -7.06 18.35 8.01
C HIS A 87 -7.17 17.06 8.85
N ASP A 88 -8.38 16.55 9.03
CA ASP A 88 -8.63 15.49 10.00
C ASP A 88 -8.55 14.08 9.40
N PHE A 89 -9.07 13.92 8.19
CA PHE A 89 -9.09 12.66 7.47
C PHE A 89 -9.09 12.89 5.95
N ASP A 90 -8.17 12.24 5.26
CA ASP A 90 -8.12 12.25 3.79
C ASP A 90 -7.55 10.93 3.28
N GLU A 91 -8.09 10.42 2.20
CA GLU A 91 -7.56 9.23 1.53
C GLU A 91 -6.70 9.58 0.32
N ARG A 92 -6.61 10.85 -0.04
CA ARG A 92 -5.73 11.37 -1.09
C ARG A 92 -4.31 11.55 -0.56
N GLY A 93 -3.38 11.83 -1.46
CA GLY A 93 -1.99 12.10 -1.13
C GLY A 93 -1.00 11.34 -2.00
N LEU A 94 0.22 11.18 -1.51
CA LEU A 94 1.21 10.27 -2.08
C LEU A 94 0.91 8.86 -1.57
N LEU A 95 0.40 7.98 -2.45
CA LEU A 95 -0.24 6.71 -2.06
C LEU A 95 0.60 5.49 -2.41
N GLY A 96 1.50 5.58 -3.38
CA GLY A 96 2.30 4.43 -3.80
C GLY A 96 3.72 4.79 -4.22
N LEU A 97 4.60 3.82 -4.05
CA LEU A 97 6.01 3.87 -4.46
C LEU A 97 6.42 2.49 -4.94
N ALA A 98 7.02 2.42 -6.12
CA ALA A 98 7.64 1.21 -6.63
C ALA A 98 8.99 1.51 -7.26
N PHE A 99 9.98 0.69 -6.96
CA PHE A 99 11.28 0.78 -7.61
C PHE A 99 11.34 -0.17 -8.79
N HIS A 100 11.92 0.29 -9.89
CA HIS A 100 12.17 -0.56 -11.05
C HIS A 100 12.99 -1.79 -10.64
N PRO A 101 12.72 -3.00 -11.19
CA PRO A 101 13.49 -4.21 -10.85
C PRO A 101 15.02 -4.06 -11.02
N LYS A 102 15.45 -3.18 -11.92
CA LYS A 102 16.86 -2.82 -12.15
C LYS A 102 17.19 -1.43 -11.60
N PHE A 103 16.58 -1.04 -10.47
CA PHE A 103 16.77 0.30 -9.86
C PHE A 103 18.24 0.62 -9.63
N LYS A 104 19.03 -0.33 -9.18
CA LYS A 104 20.47 -0.17 -8.95
C LYS A 104 21.23 0.29 -10.20
N ASP A 105 20.76 -0.12 -11.38
CA ASP A 105 21.44 0.17 -12.66
C ASP A 105 20.88 1.43 -13.34
N ASN A 106 19.56 1.66 -13.23
CA ASN A 106 18.89 2.71 -13.99
C ASN A 106 18.34 3.87 -13.16
N GLY A 107 18.34 3.73 -11.82
CA GLY A 107 17.84 4.75 -10.90
C GLY A 107 16.35 5.04 -11.00
N LYS A 108 15.56 4.23 -11.72
CA LYS A 108 14.15 4.51 -11.98
C LYS A 108 13.25 4.05 -10.85
N PHE A 109 12.28 4.89 -10.51
CA PHE A 109 11.23 4.57 -9.57
C PHE A 109 9.92 5.25 -9.97
N TYR A 110 8.83 4.81 -9.41
CA TYR A 110 7.47 5.21 -9.76
C TYR A 110 6.73 5.62 -8.50
N VAL A 111 5.95 6.68 -8.62
CA VAL A 111 5.06 7.15 -7.56
C VAL A 111 3.64 7.26 -8.07
N SER A 112 2.68 6.99 -7.20
CA SER A 112 1.27 7.26 -7.47
C SER A 112 0.73 8.22 -6.43
N TYR A 113 -0.02 9.21 -6.88
CA TYR A 113 -0.48 10.27 -6.00
C TYR A 113 -1.74 10.97 -6.52
N SER A 114 -2.45 11.63 -5.63
CA SER A 114 -3.63 12.44 -5.94
C SER A 114 -3.21 13.88 -6.23
N ALA A 115 -3.37 14.30 -7.49
CA ALA A 115 -3.08 15.64 -7.98
C ALA A 115 -4.35 16.51 -8.05
N HIS A 116 -4.20 17.80 -8.29
CA HIS A 116 -5.32 18.63 -8.72
C HIS A 116 -5.94 18.04 -9.99
N LEU A 117 -7.24 18.24 -10.17
CA LEU A 117 -7.96 17.70 -11.33
C LEU A 117 -7.29 18.16 -12.61
N ASP A 118 -6.88 17.20 -13.41
CA ASP A 118 -6.28 17.41 -14.72
C ASP A 118 -7.33 17.20 -15.80
N TYR A 119 -7.75 18.26 -16.45
CA TYR A 119 -8.74 18.22 -17.53
C TYR A 119 -8.22 17.57 -18.82
N GLN A 120 -6.94 17.19 -18.87
CA GLN A 120 -6.33 16.41 -19.94
C GLN A 120 -6.03 14.96 -19.51
N SER A 121 -6.81 14.46 -18.55
CA SER A 121 -6.68 13.08 -18.06
C SER A 121 -6.87 12.06 -19.19
N ASP A 122 -6.09 11.00 -19.15
CA ASP A 122 -6.12 9.91 -20.15
C ASP A 122 -7.46 9.14 -20.12
N LEU A 123 -8.15 9.18 -18.99
CA LEU A 123 -9.29 8.31 -18.70
C LEU A 123 -10.49 9.11 -18.18
N GLY A 124 -11.18 9.73 -19.12
CA GLY A 124 -12.45 10.42 -18.88
C GLY A 124 -12.30 11.74 -18.14
N GLN A 125 -13.20 12.64 -18.41
CA GLN A 125 -13.33 13.91 -17.70
C GLN A 125 -14.78 14.12 -17.32
N MET A 126 -14.99 14.37 -16.04
CA MET A 126 -16.26 14.90 -15.57
C MET A 126 -15.99 16.17 -14.77
N LEU A 127 -16.64 17.25 -15.10
CA LEU A 127 -16.50 18.57 -14.44
C LEU A 127 -16.73 18.54 -12.92
N TRP A 128 -17.33 17.48 -12.43
CA TRP A 128 -17.69 17.29 -11.01
C TRP A 128 -16.68 16.41 -10.25
N TYR A 129 -15.63 15.94 -10.91
CA TYR A 129 -14.64 15.06 -10.27
C TYR A 129 -13.75 15.87 -9.31
N ASP A 130 -13.31 15.20 -8.24
CA ASP A 130 -12.57 15.85 -7.16
C ASP A 130 -11.11 16.11 -7.53
N HIS A 131 -10.42 15.11 -8.11
CA HIS A 131 -8.99 15.19 -8.38
C HIS A 131 -8.58 14.24 -9.51
N SER A 132 -7.28 14.19 -9.81
CA SER A 132 -6.70 13.20 -10.70
C SER A 132 -5.73 12.32 -9.92
N ASN A 133 -5.86 11.01 -10.06
CA ASN A 133 -4.86 10.07 -9.60
C ASN A 133 -3.82 9.84 -10.70
N VAL A 134 -2.56 10.13 -10.39
CA VAL A 134 -1.44 10.19 -11.34
C VAL A 134 -0.39 9.17 -10.96
N VAL A 135 0.18 8.51 -11.98
CA VAL A 135 1.40 7.70 -11.85
C VAL A 135 2.49 8.37 -12.65
N GLU A 136 3.61 8.64 -11.99
CA GLU A 136 4.81 9.23 -12.61
C GLU A 136 6.06 8.38 -12.38
N GLU A 137 6.91 8.30 -13.41
CA GLU A 137 8.28 7.80 -13.33
C GLU A 137 9.21 8.95 -12.97
N TYR A 138 10.17 8.66 -12.10
CA TYR A 138 11.29 9.53 -11.75
C TYR A 138 12.61 8.77 -11.86
N THR A 139 13.71 9.51 -11.90
CA THR A 139 15.06 8.96 -11.73
C THR A 139 15.76 9.58 -10.53
N VAL A 140 16.71 8.83 -9.99
CA VAL A 140 17.65 9.33 -8.99
C VAL A 140 18.54 10.40 -9.59
N SER A 141 18.90 11.42 -8.82
CA SER A 141 19.87 12.44 -9.24
C SER A 141 21.20 11.81 -9.65
N SER A 142 21.79 12.32 -10.70
CA SER A 142 23.11 11.89 -11.19
C SER A 142 24.26 12.27 -10.25
N THR A 143 24.02 13.22 -9.34
CA THR A 143 25.04 13.76 -8.41
C THR A 143 24.87 13.29 -6.98
N ASP A 144 23.65 12.86 -6.60
CA ASP A 144 23.36 12.40 -5.24
C ASP A 144 22.33 11.26 -5.27
N LYS A 145 22.78 10.04 -4.97
CA LYS A 145 21.92 8.84 -4.92
C LYS A 145 20.84 8.87 -3.82
N ASN A 146 20.91 9.82 -2.90
CA ASN A 146 19.93 10.01 -1.84
C ASN A 146 18.89 11.08 -2.19
N THR A 147 18.90 11.58 -3.41
CA THR A 147 17.97 12.59 -3.91
C THR A 147 17.44 12.18 -5.29
N ALA A 148 16.16 12.32 -5.51
CA ALA A 148 15.55 12.18 -6.81
C ALA A 148 15.80 13.43 -7.65
N ASP A 149 15.79 13.29 -8.97
CA ASP A 149 15.77 14.43 -9.91
C ASP A 149 14.31 14.83 -10.18
N PRO A 150 13.82 15.96 -9.64
CA PRO A 150 12.43 16.37 -9.86
C PRO A 150 12.13 16.71 -11.34
N SER A 151 13.16 17.08 -12.11
CA SER A 151 13.01 17.42 -13.54
C SER A 151 12.85 16.18 -14.43
N SER A 152 13.16 15.00 -13.91
CA SER A 152 13.02 13.73 -14.62
C SER A 152 11.57 13.21 -14.66
N ALA A 153 10.63 13.89 -14.03
CA ALA A 153 9.23 13.48 -13.95
C ALA A 153 8.64 13.17 -15.33
N ARG A 154 8.17 11.95 -15.51
CA ARG A 154 7.48 11.49 -16.71
C ARG A 154 6.14 10.85 -16.34
N ARG A 155 5.06 11.44 -16.80
CA ARG A 155 3.71 10.88 -16.58
C ARG A 155 3.60 9.52 -17.29
N ILE A 156 3.10 8.53 -16.55
CA ILE A 156 2.76 7.21 -17.05
C ILE A 156 1.24 7.11 -17.26
N MET A 157 0.47 7.59 -16.29
CA MET A 157 -0.99 7.55 -16.31
C MET A 157 -1.59 8.70 -15.53
N SER A 158 -2.73 9.20 -15.98
CA SER A 158 -3.58 10.11 -15.22
C SER A 158 -5.03 9.65 -15.34
N ASN A 159 -5.71 9.50 -14.22
CA ASN A 159 -7.09 9.04 -14.15
C ASN A 159 -7.92 10.01 -13.32
N SER A 160 -8.96 10.60 -13.92
CA SER A 160 -9.89 11.47 -13.19
C SER A 160 -10.64 10.70 -12.13
N TRP A 161 -10.69 11.25 -10.92
CA TRP A 161 -11.23 10.57 -9.74
C TRP A 161 -12.47 11.28 -9.21
N PRO A 162 -13.62 10.59 -9.06
CA PRO A 162 -14.88 11.26 -8.79
C PRO A 162 -14.99 11.86 -7.41
N GLN A 163 -14.43 11.19 -6.39
CA GLN A 163 -14.60 11.56 -5.00
C GLN A 163 -13.25 11.55 -4.26
N PHE A 164 -13.19 12.10 -3.03
CA PHE A 164 -11.92 12.22 -2.30
C PHE A 164 -11.40 10.89 -1.73
N ASN A 165 -12.21 9.85 -1.70
CA ASN A 165 -11.93 8.58 -1.04
C ASN A 165 -11.90 7.39 -2.01
N HIS A 166 -11.57 6.22 -1.48
CA HIS A 166 -11.40 4.94 -2.20
C HIS A 166 -10.40 5.02 -3.34
N ASN A 167 -9.27 5.69 -3.12
CA ASN A 167 -8.29 5.93 -4.17
C ASN A 167 -7.57 4.65 -4.64
N GLY A 168 -7.28 3.72 -3.71
CA GLY A 168 -6.40 2.60 -4.01
C GLY A 168 -4.98 3.08 -4.24
N HIS A 169 -4.47 2.95 -5.47
CA HIS A 169 -3.18 3.47 -5.94
C HIS A 169 -1.94 2.82 -5.32
N TRP A 170 -2.05 1.60 -4.81
CA TRP A 170 -0.86 0.78 -4.65
C TRP A 170 -0.27 0.47 -6.03
N ILE A 171 1.05 0.56 -6.13
CA ILE A 171 1.79 0.20 -7.34
C ILE A 171 2.95 -0.74 -7.00
N GLY A 172 3.27 -1.65 -7.93
CA GLY A 172 4.36 -2.60 -7.72
C GLY A 172 4.73 -3.36 -8.97
N PHE A 173 5.95 -3.87 -9.04
CA PHE A 173 6.40 -4.69 -10.15
C PHE A 173 6.11 -6.17 -9.89
N GLY A 174 5.52 -6.83 -10.88
CA GLY A 174 5.37 -8.26 -10.91
C GLY A 174 6.67 -8.99 -11.27
N PRO A 175 6.69 -10.33 -11.12
CA PRO A 175 7.85 -11.15 -11.48
C PRO A 175 8.16 -11.13 -12.99
N ASP A 176 7.21 -10.73 -13.79
CA ASP A 176 7.32 -10.53 -15.24
C ASP A 176 7.94 -9.18 -15.62
N GLY A 177 8.19 -8.31 -14.62
CA GLY A 177 8.73 -6.96 -14.81
C GLY A 177 7.70 -5.92 -15.24
N MET A 178 6.41 -6.25 -15.25
CA MET A 178 5.33 -5.31 -15.51
C MET A 178 4.98 -4.51 -14.25
N LEU A 179 4.65 -3.24 -14.42
CA LEU A 179 4.15 -2.38 -13.36
C LEU A 179 2.64 -2.60 -13.21
N PHE A 180 2.22 -3.09 -12.06
CA PHE A 180 0.81 -3.22 -11.68
C PHE A 180 0.37 -1.97 -10.93
N ILE A 181 -0.83 -1.50 -11.23
CA ILE A 181 -1.45 -0.32 -10.61
C ILE A 181 -2.83 -0.72 -10.10
N SER A 182 -3.05 -0.63 -8.78
CA SER A 182 -4.39 -0.83 -8.23
C SER A 182 -5.17 0.47 -8.23
N THR A 183 -6.44 0.42 -8.58
CA THR A 183 -7.36 1.54 -8.51
C THR A 183 -8.55 1.18 -7.62
N GLY A 184 -9.00 2.10 -6.79
CA GLY A 184 -10.26 1.96 -6.05
C GLY A 184 -11.46 2.18 -6.96
N ASP A 185 -12.65 2.02 -6.41
CA ASP A 185 -13.91 2.14 -7.15
C ASP A 185 -14.35 3.59 -7.42
N GLY A 186 -13.72 4.58 -6.82
CA GLY A 186 -14.02 6.01 -7.06
C GLY A 186 -14.67 6.74 -5.90
N GLY A 187 -14.98 6.04 -4.81
CA GLY A 187 -15.45 6.65 -3.56
C GLY A 187 -16.83 6.22 -3.11
N TYR A 188 -17.31 6.84 -2.00
CA TYR A 188 -18.55 6.55 -1.31
C TYR A 188 -18.66 5.10 -0.81
N ALA A 189 -19.86 4.64 -0.44
CA ALA A 189 -20.10 3.28 0.02
C ALA A 189 -20.87 2.47 -1.03
N ASN A 190 -20.69 1.14 -1.01
CA ASN A 190 -21.42 0.18 -1.85
C ASN A 190 -21.23 0.37 -3.36
N ASP A 191 -20.08 0.92 -3.78
CA ASP A 191 -19.74 1.10 -5.21
C ASP A 191 -20.82 1.88 -5.99
N TRP A 192 -21.24 3.03 -5.44
CA TRP A 192 -22.24 3.87 -6.10
C TRP A 192 -22.03 5.36 -5.83
N GLY A 193 -22.85 6.23 -6.41
CA GLY A 193 -22.78 7.69 -6.27
C GLY A 193 -22.17 8.37 -7.48
N ILE A 194 -21.61 9.57 -7.28
CA ILE A 194 -21.02 10.35 -8.37
C ILE A 194 -19.86 9.57 -9.00
N GLY A 195 -19.92 9.39 -10.32
CA GLY A 195 -18.87 8.70 -11.08
C GLY A 195 -18.95 7.17 -11.06
N HIS A 196 -20.01 6.61 -10.45
CA HIS A 196 -20.21 5.17 -10.46
C HIS A 196 -21.25 4.75 -11.51
N ASN A 197 -21.06 3.55 -12.08
CA ASN A 197 -22.03 2.92 -12.93
C ASN A 197 -23.26 2.51 -12.08
N PRO A 198 -24.45 3.12 -12.29
CA PRO A 198 -25.59 2.91 -11.41
C PRO A 198 -26.22 1.51 -11.50
N ALA A 199 -25.87 0.74 -12.54
CA ALA A 199 -26.43 -0.59 -12.75
C ALA A 199 -25.58 -1.70 -12.11
N ILE A 200 -24.25 -1.57 -12.15
CA ILE A 200 -23.35 -2.67 -11.79
C ILE A 200 -22.19 -2.22 -10.87
N GLY A 201 -22.05 -0.92 -10.60
CA GLY A 201 -20.91 -0.37 -9.89
C GLY A 201 -19.64 -0.33 -10.76
N ASN A 202 -18.64 0.44 -10.29
CA ASN A 202 -17.36 0.56 -11.02
C ASN A 202 -16.49 -0.69 -10.91
N GLY A 203 -16.57 -1.42 -9.81
CA GLY A 203 -15.81 -2.66 -9.63
C GLY A 203 -16.14 -3.73 -10.69
N GLN A 204 -17.38 -3.79 -11.17
CA GLN A 204 -17.84 -4.74 -12.17
C GLN A 204 -17.85 -4.18 -13.61
N ASP A 205 -17.69 -2.87 -13.79
CA ASP A 205 -17.70 -2.24 -15.10
C ASP A 205 -16.33 -2.39 -15.79
N LEU A 206 -16.25 -3.28 -16.77
CA LEU A 206 -15.00 -3.55 -17.51
C LEU A 206 -14.65 -2.46 -18.55
N THR A 207 -15.49 -1.44 -18.70
CA THR A 207 -15.25 -0.35 -19.65
C THR A 207 -14.47 0.84 -19.06
N ILE A 208 -14.23 0.79 -17.75
CA ILE A 208 -13.52 1.86 -17.00
C ILE A 208 -12.37 1.28 -16.17
N ASN A 209 -11.47 2.15 -15.74
CA ASN A 209 -10.29 1.75 -14.96
C ASN A 209 -10.45 1.94 -13.44
N LEU A 210 -11.64 2.28 -12.96
CA LEU A 210 -11.92 2.33 -11.53
C LEU A 210 -12.25 0.93 -10.99
N GLY A 211 -11.78 0.59 -9.79
CA GLY A 211 -11.98 -0.70 -9.16
C GLY A 211 -11.24 -1.86 -9.85
N LYS A 212 -10.01 -1.62 -10.34
CA LYS A 212 -9.23 -2.57 -11.15
C LYS A 212 -7.81 -2.76 -10.63
N ILE A 213 -7.17 -3.79 -11.15
CA ILE A 213 -5.71 -3.92 -11.21
C ILE A 213 -5.33 -3.85 -12.69
N LEU A 214 -4.56 -2.84 -13.02
CA LEU A 214 -4.06 -2.52 -14.36
C LEU A 214 -2.64 -3.02 -14.52
#